data_5f3d07a68111a13a49b8f0e45b1caf9c
#
_entry.id   5f3d07a68111a13a49b8f0e45b1caf9c
#
_cell.length_a   1.000
_cell.length_b   1.000
_cell.length_c   1.000
_cell.angle_alpha   90.00
_cell.angle_beta   90.00
_cell.angle_gamma   90.00
#
_symmetry.space_group_name_H-M   'P 1'
#
loop_
_entity.id
_entity.type
_entity.pdbx_description
1 polymer ?
#
loop_
_entity_poly.entity_id
_entity_poly.type
_entity_poly.pdbx_seq_one_letter_code
_entity_poly.pdbx_strand_id
1 'polypeptide(L)'
;MQAHATYSVESLSEAQANEYKLDRAFYKKATMVQGILIATSDKVSDLAHNETAYQFDMLMRNLKSKIADRIRKKKVLCLLIGHDELTSQLPQFSTNKSGKELDYYNWRQRGFLTYIGSRPTVVFAEEDVMEYNGGMQLESILVHEFGHVVHGAGFDDTLQKRLTAAFENVKKTGIWNDGRAAQRYRRIKNESSVLLLPALEKSFHKESPKLLRKSLNAGDILVNGKKANAKVKVTKHDKVLIQFGGAKLCYAAKNRSEYWAEIYQCWFDTNRTMDHDHNHIHTRKQLIKYDPVGAKLCEDVLGNPAWRFVSPKLRKGQAHLKNYDPSSLKVTELPHIQKAAYDYYDTYWKGYWQRLYDKHGVHRP
;
A
#
# COMPACT_ATOMS: atom_id res chain seq x y z
N MET A 1 22.07 -16.23 -13.69
CA MET A 1 20.89 -16.80 -12.98
C MET A 1 21.26 -16.85 -11.50
N GLN A 2 20.65 -16.03 -10.65
CA GLN A 2 20.81 -16.20 -9.20
C GLN A 2 20.04 -17.46 -8.81
N ALA A 3 20.74 -18.39 -8.15
CA ALA A 3 20.08 -19.55 -7.55
C ALA A 3 18.98 -19.05 -6.60
N HIS A 4 17.73 -19.42 -6.87
CA HIS A 4 16.63 -19.07 -6.00
C HIS A 4 16.81 -19.83 -4.68
N ALA A 5 16.94 -19.09 -3.58
CA ALA A 5 16.97 -19.69 -2.26
C ALA A 5 15.66 -20.47 -2.04
N THR A 6 15.79 -21.72 -1.62
CA THR A 6 14.63 -22.49 -1.19
C THR A 6 14.41 -22.18 0.29
N TYR A 7 13.23 -21.70 0.62
CA TYR A 7 12.85 -21.43 2.01
C TYR A 7 12.11 -22.65 2.56
N SER A 8 12.46 -23.06 3.77
CA SER A 8 11.81 -24.20 4.43
C SER A 8 10.71 -23.68 5.35
N VAL A 9 9.50 -24.19 5.16
CA VAL A 9 8.39 -23.99 6.10
C VAL A 9 8.42 -25.17 7.07
N GLU A 10 8.71 -24.88 8.34
CA GLU A 10 8.89 -25.87 9.38
C GLU A 10 7.83 -25.71 10.48
N SER A 11 7.67 -26.70 11.32
CA SER A 11 6.88 -26.55 12.54
C SER A 11 7.54 -25.56 13.49
N LEU A 12 6.74 -24.65 14.08
CA LEU A 12 7.24 -23.70 15.08
C LEU A 12 7.84 -24.46 16.26
N SER A 13 9.16 -24.31 16.47
CA SER A 13 9.85 -24.97 17.57
C SER A 13 9.49 -24.33 18.92
N GLU A 14 9.66 -25.11 20.02
CA GLU A 14 9.45 -24.62 21.39
C GLU A 14 10.39 -23.43 21.70
N ALA A 15 11.64 -23.52 21.27
CA ALA A 15 12.62 -22.47 21.48
C ALA A 15 12.19 -21.14 20.78
N GLN A 16 11.73 -21.21 19.53
CA GLN A 16 11.21 -20.06 18.81
C GLN A 16 9.94 -19.49 19.48
N ALA A 17 9.01 -20.38 19.88
CA ALA A 17 7.78 -19.97 20.54
C ALA A 17 8.08 -19.22 21.85
N ASN A 18 8.97 -19.74 22.67
CA ASN A 18 9.40 -19.12 23.93
C ASN A 18 10.11 -17.78 23.67
N GLU A 19 11.07 -17.75 22.74
CA GLU A 19 11.81 -16.54 22.41
C GLU A 19 10.91 -15.42 21.88
N TYR A 20 9.96 -15.77 20.99
CA TYR A 20 9.09 -14.81 20.33
C TYR A 20 7.73 -14.63 21.04
N LYS A 21 7.50 -15.32 22.15
CA LYS A 21 6.26 -15.29 22.95
C LYS A 21 5.03 -15.65 22.11
N LEU A 22 5.14 -16.73 21.34
CA LEU A 22 4.10 -17.23 20.45
C LEU A 22 3.38 -18.43 21.08
N ASP A 23 2.05 -18.41 20.98
CA ASP A 23 1.22 -19.54 21.39
C ASP A 23 1.29 -20.67 20.34
N ARG A 24 1.92 -21.80 20.67
CA ARG A 24 2.00 -22.97 19.79
C ARG A 24 0.65 -23.67 19.56
N ALA A 25 -0.36 -23.37 20.37
CA ALA A 25 -1.71 -23.83 20.09
C ALA A 25 -2.27 -23.18 18.82
N PHE A 26 -1.90 -21.93 18.55
CA PHE A 26 -2.30 -21.19 17.36
C PHE A 26 -1.24 -21.24 16.24
N TYR A 27 0.01 -20.82 16.53
CA TYR A 27 1.07 -20.76 15.52
C TYR A 27 1.69 -22.14 15.31
N LYS A 28 1.56 -22.67 14.11
CA LYS A 28 2.01 -24.02 13.75
C LYS A 28 3.25 -24.02 12.87
N LYS A 29 3.38 -23.02 12.01
CA LYS A 29 4.41 -22.96 10.97
C LYS A 29 5.37 -21.79 11.24
N ALA A 30 6.63 -22.00 10.88
CA ALA A 30 7.69 -21.01 11.00
C ALA A 30 8.67 -21.07 9.84
N THR A 31 9.20 -19.92 9.46
CA THR A 31 10.33 -19.79 8.53
C THR A 31 11.25 -18.69 9.06
N MET A 32 12.54 -18.99 9.18
CA MET A 32 13.55 -18.00 9.55
C MET A 32 14.27 -17.51 8.30
N VAL A 33 14.22 -16.22 8.04
CA VAL A 33 14.88 -15.59 6.89
C VAL A 33 15.57 -14.30 7.29
N GLN A 34 16.87 -14.16 7.03
CA GLN A 34 17.65 -12.94 7.32
C GLN A 34 17.53 -12.42 8.77
N GLY A 35 17.23 -13.28 9.75
CA GLY A 35 16.99 -12.90 11.15
C GLY A 35 15.56 -12.43 11.45
N ILE A 36 14.65 -12.61 10.52
CA ILE A 36 13.21 -12.35 10.66
C ILE A 36 12.50 -13.69 10.82
N LEU A 37 11.72 -13.86 11.87
CA LEU A 37 10.86 -15.04 12.06
C LEU A 37 9.50 -14.76 11.43
N ILE A 38 9.10 -15.58 10.47
CA ILE A 38 7.74 -15.64 9.94
C ILE A 38 7.00 -16.74 10.69
N ALA A 39 5.88 -16.44 11.33
CA ALA A 39 5.06 -17.41 12.04
C ALA A 39 3.59 -17.30 11.66
N THR A 40 2.94 -18.44 11.48
CA THR A 40 1.53 -18.50 11.05
C THR A 40 0.79 -19.64 11.70
N SER A 41 -0.55 -19.59 11.61
CA SER A 41 -1.39 -20.76 11.81
C SER A 41 -1.17 -21.80 10.69
N ASP A 42 -1.80 -22.95 10.80
CA ASP A 42 -1.82 -24.00 9.77
C ASP A 42 -2.68 -23.61 8.54
N LYS A 43 -3.53 -22.61 8.66
CA LYS A 43 -4.41 -22.13 7.58
C LYS A 43 -3.68 -21.37 6.49
N VAL A 44 -2.59 -20.68 6.81
CA VAL A 44 -1.77 -19.96 5.84
C VAL A 44 -1.06 -20.94 4.92
N SER A 45 -1.11 -20.71 3.61
CA SER A 45 -0.45 -21.59 2.64
C SER A 45 1.08 -21.53 2.72
N ASP A 46 1.76 -22.62 2.43
CA ASP A 46 3.22 -22.64 2.31
C ASP A 46 3.71 -21.76 1.15
N LEU A 47 2.87 -21.52 0.14
CA LEU A 47 3.16 -20.58 -0.92
C LEU A 47 3.29 -19.15 -0.38
N ALA A 48 2.37 -18.73 0.47
CA ALA A 48 2.41 -17.39 1.09
C ALA A 48 3.59 -17.24 2.06
N HIS A 49 3.90 -18.29 2.82
CA HIS A 49 5.12 -18.34 3.65
C HIS A 49 6.39 -18.12 2.82
N ASN A 50 6.53 -18.88 1.73
CA ASN A 50 7.70 -18.82 0.87
C ASN A 50 7.78 -17.49 0.09
N GLU A 51 6.66 -16.93 -0.35
CA GLU A 51 6.65 -15.61 -0.98
C GLU A 51 7.05 -14.52 0.01
N THR A 52 6.56 -14.60 1.24
CA THR A 52 6.95 -13.69 2.33
C THR A 52 8.45 -13.78 2.61
N ALA A 53 8.99 -15.00 2.73
CA ALA A 53 10.41 -15.23 2.94
C ALA A 53 11.25 -14.68 1.78
N TYR A 54 10.80 -14.90 0.54
CA TYR A 54 11.45 -14.35 -0.65
C TYR A 54 11.50 -12.82 -0.62
N GLN A 55 10.37 -12.17 -0.33
CA GLN A 55 10.34 -10.70 -0.29
C GLN A 55 11.26 -10.15 0.81
N PHE A 56 11.24 -10.71 2.01
CA PHE A 56 12.16 -10.29 3.08
C PHE A 56 13.63 -10.54 2.74
N ASP A 57 13.95 -11.68 2.14
CA ASP A 57 15.33 -11.98 1.71
C ASP A 57 15.82 -10.93 0.72
N MET A 58 15.01 -10.62 -0.30
CA MET A 58 15.35 -9.61 -1.28
C MET A 58 15.46 -8.21 -0.69
N LEU A 59 14.55 -7.81 0.19
CA LEU A 59 14.60 -6.50 0.84
C LEU A 59 15.83 -6.38 1.75
N MET A 60 16.12 -7.37 2.57
CA MET A 60 17.27 -7.37 3.48
C MET A 60 18.62 -7.36 2.74
N ARG A 61 18.74 -8.10 1.63
CA ARG A 61 19.95 -8.09 0.79
C ARG A 61 20.21 -6.76 0.11
N ASN A 62 19.15 -5.98 -0.11
CA ASN A 62 19.25 -4.68 -0.76
C ASN A 62 19.43 -3.51 0.23
N LEU A 63 19.55 -3.78 1.53
CA LEU A 63 19.94 -2.80 2.53
C LEU A 63 21.46 -2.70 2.63
N LYS A 64 21.98 -1.52 2.99
CA LYS A 64 23.36 -1.39 3.42
C LYS A 64 23.60 -2.24 4.67
N SER A 65 24.73 -2.93 4.74
CA SER A 65 25.02 -3.93 5.77
C SER A 65 24.77 -3.45 7.19
N LYS A 66 25.23 -2.25 7.55
CA LYS A 66 25.01 -1.66 8.89
C LYS A 66 23.53 -1.52 9.27
N ILE A 67 22.67 -1.24 8.30
CA ILE A 67 21.21 -1.13 8.50
C ILE A 67 20.62 -2.53 8.68
N ALA A 68 20.96 -3.46 7.80
CA ALA A 68 20.51 -4.85 7.89
C ALA A 68 20.94 -5.50 9.23
N ASP A 69 22.14 -5.23 9.70
CA ASP A 69 22.63 -5.79 10.98
C ASP A 69 21.88 -5.21 12.19
N ARG A 70 21.52 -3.92 12.15
CA ARG A 70 20.65 -3.34 13.19
C ARG A 70 19.28 -4.00 13.23
N ILE A 71 18.68 -4.25 12.07
CA ILE A 71 17.38 -4.93 11.95
C ILE A 71 17.48 -6.37 12.47
N ARG A 72 18.50 -7.14 12.09
CA ARG A 72 18.71 -8.52 12.58
C ARG A 72 18.79 -8.57 14.09
N LYS A 73 19.49 -7.62 14.73
CA LYS A 73 19.60 -7.54 16.20
C LYS A 73 18.25 -7.31 16.89
N LYS A 74 17.26 -6.76 16.20
CA LYS A 74 15.92 -6.55 16.75
C LYS A 74 15.03 -7.78 16.69
N LYS A 75 15.47 -8.85 16.03
CA LYS A 75 14.73 -10.12 15.94
C LYS A 75 13.28 -9.88 15.50
N VAL A 76 13.13 -9.24 14.36
CA VAL A 76 11.80 -8.87 13.81
C VAL A 76 10.92 -10.11 13.71
N LEU A 77 9.66 -9.94 14.08
CA LEU A 77 8.62 -10.95 13.92
C LEU A 77 7.70 -10.56 12.77
N CYS A 78 7.33 -11.52 11.96
CA CYS A 78 6.30 -11.40 10.95
C CYS A 78 5.16 -12.38 11.28
N LEU A 79 3.95 -11.86 11.36
CA LEU A 79 2.74 -12.67 11.52
C LEU A 79 1.89 -12.54 10.26
N LEU A 80 1.63 -13.67 9.60
CA LEU A 80 0.67 -13.71 8.50
C LEU A 80 -0.71 -14.11 9.02
N ILE A 81 -1.72 -13.41 8.53
CA ILE A 81 -3.13 -13.72 8.75
C ILE A 81 -3.59 -14.53 7.53
N GLY A 82 -4.15 -15.71 7.74
CA GLY A 82 -4.73 -16.50 6.65
C GLY A 82 -5.83 -15.74 5.92
N HIS A 83 -6.05 -16.06 4.66
CA HIS A 83 -7.09 -15.42 3.86
C HIS A 83 -8.51 -15.65 4.43
N ASP A 84 -8.71 -16.70 5.21
CA ASP A 84 -9.96 -17.01 5.93
C ASP A 84 -9.88 -16.74 7.45
N GLU A 85 -8.84 -16.04 7.91
CA GLU A 85 -8.64 -15.67 9.30
C GLU A 85 -8.92 -14.19 9.54
N LEU A 86 -9.36 -13.90 10.76
CA LEU A 86 -9.54 -12.54 11.26
C LEU A 86 -8.34 -12.12 12.11
N THR A 87 -7.97 -10.87 12.05
CA THR A 87 -6.90 -10.32 12.90
C THR A 87 -7.15 -10.56 14.38
N SER A 88 -8.42 -10.44 14.82
CA SER A 88 -8.82 -10.70 16.21
C SER A 88 -8.70 -12.16 16.66
N GLN A 89 -8.48 -13.10 15.75
CA GLN A 89 -8.24 -14.49 16.07
C GLN A 89 -6.78 -14.79 16.45
N LEU A 90 -5.86 -13.92 16.04
CA LEU A 90 -4.46 -14.05 16.44
C LEU A 90 -4.34 -13.73 17.94
N PRO A 91 -3.67 -14.58 18.74
CA PRO A 91 -3.60 -14.42 20.21
C PRO A 91 -3.15 -13.03 20.68
N GLN A 92 -2.23 -12.38 19.95
CA GLN A 92 -1.71 -11.05 20.28
C GLN A 92 -2.69 -9.91 19.97
N PHE A 93 -3.73 -10.16 19.20
CA PHE A 93 -4.68 -9.15 18.70
C PHE A 93 -6.12 -9.45 19.10
N SER A 94 -6.32 -10.36 20.05
CA SER A 94 -7.63 -10.58 20.66
C SER A 94 -8.19 -9.28 21.24
N THR A 95 -9.49 -9.07 21.14
CA THR A 95 -10.12 -7.82 21.52
C THR A 95 -11.51 -8.07 22.11
N ASN A 96 -11.99 -7.16 22.97
CA ASN A 96 -13.35 -7.19 23.50
C ASN A 96 -14.38 -6.47 22.61
N LYS A 97 -13.95 -6.02 21.41
CA LYS A 97 -14.85 -5.39 20.43
C LYS A 97 -15.89 -6.38 19.93
N SER A 98 -17.06 -5.89 19.57
CA SER A 98 -18.17 -6.70 19.05
C SER A 98 -18.93 -5.98 17.93
N GLY A 99 -19.75 -6.73 17.17
CA GLY A 99 -20.57 -6.22 16.09
C GLY A 99 -19.78 -5.39 15.07
N LYS A 100 -20.30 -4.24 14.65
CA LYS A 100 -19.69 -3.38 13.62
C LYS A 100 -18.29 -2.87 13.99
N GLU A 101 -18.00 -2.70 15.27
CA GLU A 101 -16.67 -2.26 15.71
C GLU A 101 -15.64 -3.37 15.53
N LEU A 102 -16.01 -4.62 15.83
CA LEU A 102 -15.17 -5.78 15.57
C LEU A 102 -14.97 -5.99 14.06
N ASP A 103 -16.02 -5.86 13.28
CA ASP A 103 -15.96 -5.99 11.82
C ASP A 103 -14.99 -4.95 11.23
N TYR A 104 -15.11 -3.68 11.67
CA TYR A 104 -14.22 -2.61 11.25
C TYR A 104 -12.76 -2.88 11.68
N TYR A 105 -12.55 -3.35 12.92
CA TYR A 105 -11.22 -3.72 13.41
C TYR A 105 -10.58 -4.79 12.52
N ASN A 106 -11.27 -5.89 12.27
CA ASN A 106 -10.75 -6.99 11.48
C ASN A 106 -10.49 -6.62 10.02
N TRP A 107 -11.33 -5.75 9.46
CA TRP A 107 -11.15 -5.26 8.10
C TRP A 107 -9.98 -4.28 8.00
N ARG A 108 -9.85 -3.35 8.96
CA ARG A 108 -8.84 -2.29 8.89
C ARG A 108 -7.44 -2.77 9.27
N GLN A 109 -7.34 -3.78 10.11
CA GLN A 109 -6.09 -4.28 10.69
C GLN A 109 -5.59 -5.52 9.95
N ARG A 110 -5.35 -5.40 8.62
CA ARG A 110 -4.82 -6.51 7.83
C ARG A 110 -3.40 -6.27 7.29
N GLY A 111 -2.85 -5.09 7.52
CA GLY A 111 -1.47 -4.71 7.22
C GLY A 111 -1.03 -3.60 8.15
N PHE A 112 -0.04 -3.86 9.02
CA PHE A 112 0.47 -2.86 9.96
C PHE A 112 1.77 -3.31 10.64
N LEU A 113 2.58 -2.31 11.07
CA LEU A 113 3.68 -2.52 12.02
C LEU A 113 3.18 -2.24 13.44
N THR A 114 3.55 -3.09 14.37
CA THR A 114 3.36 -2.92 15.81
C THR A 114 4.61 -3.38 16.57
N TYR A 115 4.54 -3.32 17.90
CA TYR A 115 5.59 -3.81 18.79
C TYR A 115 5.03 -4.77 19.83
N ILE A 116 5.57 -5.99 19.88
CA ILE A 116 5.29 -6.94 20.96
C ILE A 116 6.46 -6.84 21.95
N GLY A 117 6.23 -6.13 23.06
CA GLY A 117 7.33 -5.64 23.90
C GLY A 117 8.18 -4.62 23.14
N SER A 118 9.48 -4.87 23.01
CA SER A 118 10.40 -4.03 22.23
C SER A 118 10.68 -4.56 20.81
N ARG A 119 10.03 -5.66 20.42
CA ARG A 119 10.27 -6.34 19.15
C ARG A 119 9.36 -5.76 18.05
N PRO A 120 9.93 -5.24 16.96
CA PRO A 120 9.15 -4.87 15.80
C PRO A 120 8.42 -6.09 15.25
N THR A 121 7.12 -5.98 15.08
CA THR A 121 6.26 -7.06 14.58
C THR A 121 5.44 -6.53 13.42
N VAL A 122 5.69 -7.06 12.24
CA VAL A 122 4.90 -6.77 11.05
C VAL A 122 3.79 -7.81 10.91
N VAL A 123 2.63 -7.34 10.57
CA VAL A 123 1.43 -8.17 10.40
C VAL A 123 0.83 -7.83 9.03
N PHE A 124 0.52 -8.83 8.24
CA PHE A 124 -0.19 -8.64 6.98
C PHE A 124 -0.92 -9.91 6.57
N ALA A 125 -1.83 -9.74 5.63
CA ALA A 125 -2.70 -10.81 5.21
C ALA A 125 -2.12 -11.60 4.02
N GLU A 126 -2.44 -12.88 3.98
CA GLU A 126 -2.05 -13.78 2.89
C GLU A 126 -2.52 -13.26 1.53
N GLU A 127 -3.75 -12.73 1.47
CA GLU A 127 -4.31 -12.20 0.23
C GLU A 127 -3.53 -11.01 -0.33
N ASP A 128 -2.89 -10.20 0.53
CA ASP A 128 -2.07 -9.06 0.09
C ASP A 128 -0.71 -9.54 -0.44
N VAL A 129 -0.08 -10.48 0.25
CA VAL A 129 1.22 -11.04 -0.15
C VAL A 129 1.13 -11.76 -1.48
N MET A 130 0.04 -12.49 -1.69
CA MET A 130 -0.19 -13.32 -2.88
C MET A 130 -1.04 -12.61 -3.95
N GLU A 131 -1.45 -11.37 -3.71
CA GLU A 131 -2.36 -10.63 -4.59
C GLU A 131 -3.62 -11.42 -4.97
N TYR A 132 -4.20 -12.17 -4.02
CA TYR A 132 -5.46 -12.86 -4.23
C TYR A 132 -6.62 -11.88 -4.41
N ASN A 133 -7.74 -12.38 -4.92
CA ASN A 133 -8.96 -11.59 -4.98
C ASN A 133 -9.35 -11.11 -3.57
N GLY A 134 -9.59 -9.81 -3.43
CA GLY A 134 -9.87 -9.16 -2.14
C GLY A 134 -8.65 -8.54 -1.46
N GLY A 135 -7.43 -8.96 -1.80
CA GLY A 135 -6.19 -8.35 -1.35
C GLY A 135 -5.76 -7.14 -2.18
N MET A 136 -4.75 -6.45 -1.70
CA MET A 136 -4.15 -5.35 -2.42
C MET A 136 -3.51 -5.83 -3.73
N GLN A 137 -3.76 -5.08 -4.78
CA GLN A 137 -3.21 -5.35 -6.11
C GLN A 137 -2.22 -4.24 -6.46
N LEU A 138 -1.10 -4.61 -7.08
CA LEU A 138 -0.09 -3.66 -7.55
C LEU A 138 0.62 -2.88 -6.43
N GLU A 139 0.38 -3.22 -5.19
CA GLU A 139 1.06 -2.71 -4.02
C GLU A 139 1.52 -3.88 -3.15
N SER A 140 2.74 -3.84 -2.67
CA SER A 140 3.17 -4.76 -1.64
C SER A 140 3.07 -4.08 -0.27
N ILE A 141 2.05 -4.48 0.49
CA ILE A 141 1.91 -4.06 1.90
C ILE A 141 3.13 -4.51 2.71
N LEU A 142 3.69 -5.70 2.41
CA LEU A 142 4.92 -6.16 3.03
C LEU A 142 6.07 -5.15 2.86
N VAL A 143 6.25 -4.63 1.65
CA VAL A 143 7.29 -3.63 1.39
C VAL A 143 7.03 -2.35 2.17
N HIS A 144 5.77 -1.91 2.27
CA HIS A 144 5.38 -0.73 3.06
C HIS A 144 5.74 -0.91 4.54
N GLU A 145 5.23 -1.96 5.15
CA GLU A 145 5.43 -2.23 6.59
C GLU A 145 6.89 -2.52 6.92
N PHE A 146 7.62 -3.16 6.00
CA PHE A 146 9.06 -3.32 6.15
C PHE A 146 9.81 -2.01 6.04
N GLY A 147 9.32 -1.06 5.25
CA GLY A 147 9.81 0.32 5.25
C GLY A 147 9.76 0.92 6.65
N HIS A 148 8.67 0.73 7.39
CA HIS A 148 8.58 1.16 8.79
C HIS A 148 9.57 0.43 9.70
N VAL A 149 9.85 -0.86 9.48
CA VAL A 149 10.90 -1.59 10.21
C VAL A 149 12.27 -0.99 9.93
N VAL A 150 12.59 -0.69 8.68
CA VAL A 150 13.85 -0.04 8.29
C VAL A 150 14.01 1.31 8.99
N HIS A 151 12.95 2.11 9.05
CA HIS A 151 12.93 3.40 9.77
C HIS A 151 13.13 3.21 11.28
N GLY A 152 12.32 2.36 11.91
CA GLY A 152 12.29 2.23 13.38
C GLY A 152 13.47 1.44 13.96
N ALA A 153 13.95 0.42 13.24
CA ALA A 153 14.99 -0.49 13.71
C ALA A 153 16.34 -0.31 13.01
N GLY A 154 16.31 0.16 11.77
CA GLY A 154 17.50 0.26 10.92
C GLY A 154 18.19 1.62 10.96
N PHE A 155 17.47 2.73 11.16
CA PHE A 155 18.04 4.07 11.15
C PHE A 155 18.80 4.38 12.43
N ASP A 156 19.93 5.03 12.28
CA ASP A 156 20.64 5.76 13.35
C ASP A 156 20.17 7.21 13.41
N ASP A 157 20.68 7.95 14.40
CA ASP A 157 20.33 9.35 14.62
C ASP A 157 20.58 10.23 13.39
N THR A 158 21.61 9.93 12.60
CA THR A 158 21.93 10.67 11.38
C THR A 158 20.85 10.46 10.33
N LEU A 159 20.43 9.23 10.10
CA LEU A 159 19.35 8.93 9.16
C LEU A 159 18.00 9.45 9.66
N GLN A 160 17.74 9.39 10.97
CA GLN A 160 16.52 9.97 11.57
C GLN A 160 16.46 11.50 11.33
N LYS A 161 17.55 12.22 11.53
CA LYS A 161 17.64 13.67 11.26
C LYS A 161 17.42 13.96 9.77
N ARG A 162 18.01 13.17 8.90
CA ARG A 162 17.86 13.34 7.44
C ARG A 162 16.43 13.08 6.98
N LEU A 163 15.77 12.04 7.50
CA LEU A 163 14.37 11.78 7.21
C LEU A 163 13.48 12.94 7.69
N THR A 164 13.77 13.47 8.88
CA THR A 164 13.06 14.66 9.39
C THR A 164 13.23 15.85 8.45
N ALA A 165 14.45 16.14 8.02
CA ALA A 165 14.72 17.24 7.10
C ALA A 165 14.04 17.05 5.74
N ALA A 166 14.02 15.82 5.21
CA ALA A 166 13.32 15.50 3.97
C ALA A 166 11.81 15.72 4.10
N PHE A 167 11.21 15.30 5.21
CA PHE A 167 9.78 15.51 5.45
C PHE A 167 9.43 17.00 5.70
N GLU A 168 10.29 17.76 6.37
CA GLU A 168 10.11 19.23 6.49
C GLU A 168 10.18 19.90 5.11
N ASN A 169 11.05 19.43 4.21
CA ASN A 169 11.08 19.89 2.83
C ASN A 169 9.75 19.58 2.10
N VAL A 170 9.14 18.41 2.32
CA VAL A 170 7.80 18.05 1.78
C VAL A 170 6.76 19.09 2.22
N LYS A 171 6.73 19.42 3.52
CA LYS A 171 5.79 20.40 4.06
C LYS A 171 6.02 21.80 3.48
N LYS A 172 7.28 22.21 3.38
CA LYS A 172 7.67 23.55 2.88
C LYS A 172 7.34 23.72 1.41
N THR A 173 7.60 22.72 0.59
CA THR A 173 7.43 22.80 -0.87
C THR A 173 6.03 22.45 -1.34
N GLY A 174 5.23 21.78 -0.50
CA GLY A 174 3.91 21.25 -0.88
C GLY A 174 3.97 20.07 -1.83
N ILE A 175 5.14 19.45 -2.02
CA ILE A 175 5.27 18.19 -2.74
C ILE A 175 4.44 17.12 -2.00
N TRP A 176 3.84 16.17 -2.71
CA TRP A 176 2.89 15.20 -2.17
C TRP A 176 1.56 15.79 -1.67
N ASN A 177 1.24 17.05 -2.00
CA ASN A 177 -0.07 17.66 -1.73
C ASN A 177 -1.05 17.49 -2.91
N ASP A 178 -0.71 16.68 -3.88
CA ASP A 178 -1.48 16.44 -5.09
C ASP A 178 -2.18 15.06 -5.10
N GLY A 179 -2.50 14.54 -3.93
CA GLY A 179 -3.32 13.35 -3.77
C GLY A 179 -4.64 13.47 -4.54
N ARG A 180 -5.02 12.39 -5.23
CA ARG A 180 -6.08 12.44 -6.24
C ARG A 180 -7.41 11.88 -5.77
N ALA A 181 -7.64 11.83 -4.47
CA ALA A 181 -8.92 11.42 -3.93
C ALA A 181 -10.06 12.19 -4.61
N ALA A 182 -10.96 11.47 -5.17
CA ALA A 182 -12.15 12.03 -5.79
C ALA A 182 -11.91 12.97 -7.01
N GLN A 183 -10.73 12.94 -7.63
CA GLN A 183 -10.53 13.65 -8.89
C GLN A 183 -11.29 12.97 -10.02
N ARG A 184 -12.04 13.77 -10.77
CA ARG A 184 -12.79 13.32 -11.94
C ARG A 184 -12.43 14.17 -13.15
N TYR A 185 -11.87 13.53 -14.17
CA TYR A 185 -11.64 14.17 -15.46
C TYR A 185 -12.84 13.98 -16.37
N ARG A 186 -13.27 15.06 -17.04
CA ARG A 186 -14.32 14.99 -18.06
C ARG A 186 -13.90 15.72 -19.32
N ARG A 187 -14.23 15.10 -20.44
CA ARG A 187 -14.27 15.81 -21.73
C ARG A 187 -15.66 16.39 -21.91
N ILE A 188 -15.73 17.69 -22.19
CA ILE A 188 -16.95 18.35 -22.60
C ILE A 188 -17.22 17.97 -24.04
N LYS A 189 -18.43 17.47 -24.34
CA LYS A 189 -18.78 17.01 -25.69
C LYS A 189 -19.29 18.14 -26.61
N ASN A 190 -19.43 19.36 -26.10
CA ASN A 190 -19.99 20.46 -26.84
C ASN A 190 -18.99 21.04 -27.85
N GLU A 191 -19.37 21.11 -29.10
CA GLU A 191 -18.59 21.75 -30.17
C GLU A 191 -18.49 23.24 -29.96
N SER A 192 -19.63 23.88 -29.63
CA SER A 192 -19.71 25.31 -29.32
C SER A 192 -19.33 25.59 -27.87
N SER A 193 -18.87 26.80 -27.61
CA SER A 193 -18.54 27.28 -26.28
C SER A 193 -19.80 27.43 -25.42
N VAL A 194 -19.81 26.71 -24.28
CA VAL A 194 -20.93 26.72 -23.31
C VAL A 194 -20.42 27.01 -21.90
N LEU A 195 -21.30 27.51 -21.04
CA LEU A 195 -20.96 27.75 -19.64
C LEU A 195 -20.60 26.41 -18.95
N LEU A 196 -19.55 26.46 -18.12
CA LEU A 196 -18.99 25.30 -17.46
C LEU A 196 -20.03 24.55 -16.61
N LEU A 197 -20.81 25.23 -15.77
CA LEU A 197 -21.71 24.57 -14.84
C LEU A 197 -22.81 23.76 -15.54
N PRO A 198 -23.56 24.33 -16.52
CA PRO A 198 -24.49 23.54 -17.33
C PRO A 198 -23.84 22.37 -18.07
N ALA A 199 -22.63 22.56 -18.59
CA ALA A 199 -21.88 21.47 -19.23
C ALA A 199 -21.54 20.35 -18.28
N LEU A 200 -21.19 20.67 -17.03
CA LEU A 200 -20.90 19.71 -15.97
C LEU A 200 -22.16 18.97 -15.52
N GLU A 201 -23.25 19.66 -15.25
CA GLU A 201 -24.52 19.06 -14.86
C GLU A 201 -25.00 18.04 -15.90
N LYS A 202 -24.85 18.36 -17.19
CA LYS A 202 -25.13 17.43 -18.29
C LYS A 202 -24.16 16.24 -18.34
N SER A 203 -22.88 16.46 -18.03
CA SER A 203 -21.84 15.44 -18.13
C SER A 203 -21.76 14.54 -16.88
N PHE A 204 -22.19 15.05 -15.73
CA PHE A 204 -22.16 14.37 -14.43
C PHE A 204 -23.59 14.13 -13.90
N HIS A 205 -24.43 13.56 -14.71
CA HIS A 205 -25.84 13.29 -14.37
C HIS A 205 -26.07 12.44 -13.11
N LYS A 206 -25.03 11.76 -12.62
CA LYS A 206 -25.05 11.00 -11.36
C LYS A 206 -24.66 11.82 -10.13
N GLU A 207 -24.11 13.01 -10.33
CA GLU A 207 -23.72 13.92 -9.26
C GLU A 207 -24.80 14.98 -9.04
N SER A 208 -25.05 15.32 -7.78
CA SER A 208 -26.06 16.36 -7.52
C SER A 208 -25.59 17.73 -8.02
N PRO A 209 -26.45 18.54 -8.66
CA PRO A 209 -26.12 19.92 -9.05
C PRO A 209 -25.61 20.76 -7.87
N LYS A 210 -26.12 20.50 -6.66
CA LYS A 210 -25.66 21.14 -5.42
C LYS A 210 -24.20 20.87 -5.12
N LEU A 211 -23.75 19.62 -5.33
CA LEU A 211 -22.35 19.23 -5.12
C LEU A 211 -21.43 19.91 -6.15
N LEU A 212 -21.82 19.91 -7.42
CA LEU A 212 -21.06 20.59 -8.48
C LEU A 212 -20.90 22.09 -8.22
N ARG A 213 -21.97 22.77 -7.79
CA ARG A 213 -21.93 24.19 -7.41
C ARG A 213 -21.06 24.44 -6.19
N LYS A 214 -21.14 23.56 -5.16
CA LYS A 214 -20.27 23.63 -3.98
C LYS A 214 -18.81 23.50 -4.36
N SER A 215 -18.46 22.53 -5.21
CA SER A 215 -17.09 22.32 -5.69
C SER A 215 -16.58 23.48 -6.54
N LEU A 216 -17.44 24.06 -7.37
CA LEU A 216 -17.09 25.25 -8.16
C LEU A 216 -16.77 26.45 -7.25
N ASN A 217 -17.62 26.74 -6.27
CA ASN A 217 -17.43 27.84 -5.31
C ASN A 217 -16.21 27.62 -4.40
N ALA A 218 -15.88 26.38 -4.09
CA ALA A 218 -14.68 26.01 -3.31
C ALA A 218 -13.38 26.11 -4.15
N GLY A 219 -13.49 26.30 -5.48
CA GLY A 219 -12.34 26.30 -6.37
C GLY A 219 -11.78 24.91 -6.66
N ASP A 220 -12.58 23.87 -6.45
CA ASP A 220 -12.22 22.46 -6.66
C ASP A 220 -12.36 22.03 -8.14
N ILE A 221 -12.82 22.94 -9.02
CA ILE A 221 -12.95 22.68 -10.44
C ILE A 221 -11.90 23.47 -11.20
N LEU A 222 -11.08 22.74 -11.96
CA LEU A 222 -10.03 23.32 -12.78
C LEU A 222 -10.37 23.14 -14.27
N VAL A 223 -10.15 24.19 -15.05
CA VAL A 223 -10.19 24.13 -16.51
C VAL A 223 -8.78 24.42 -17.03
N ASN A 224 -8.22 23.48 -17.76
CA ASN A 224 -6.84 23.55 -18.26
C ASN A 224 -5.82 23.88 -17.16
N GLY A 225 -6.03 23.31 -15.96
CA GLY A 225 -5.16 23.48 -14.80
C GLY A 225 -5.39 24.76 -13.98
N LYS A 226 -6.30 25.65 -14.39
CA LYS A 226 -6.63 26.89 -13.67
C LYS A 226 -7.97 26.76 -12.96
N LYS A 227 -8.09 27.35 -11.75
CA LYS A 227 -9.37 27.40 -11.02
C LYS A 227 -10.45 28.06 -11.86
N ALA A 228 -11.56 27.38 -11.97
CA ALA A 228 -12.72 27.86 -12.72
C ALA A 228 -13.74 28.58 -11.82
N ASN A 229 -14.56 29.41 -12.42
CA ASN A 229 -15.73 30.03 -11.81
C ASN A 229 -16.97 29.86 -12.70
N ALA A 230 -18.13 30.33 -12.26
CA ALA A 230 -19.39 30.15 -12.97
C ALA A 230 -19.45 30.83 -14.34
N LYS A 231 -18.59 31.81 -14.61
CA LYS A 231 -18.53 32.55 -15.88
C LYS A 231 -17.63 31.88 -16.91
N VAL A 232 -16.86 30.85 -16.54
CA VAL A 232 -15.97 30.15 -17.47
C VAL A 232 -16.80 29.42 -18.52
N LYS A 233 -16.40 29.56 -19.77
CA LYS A 233 -16.94 28.82 -20.90
C LYS A 233 -15.98 27.74 -21.33
N VAL A 234 -16.49 26.59 -21.74
CA VAL A 234 -15.72 25.40 -22.11
C VAL A 234 -16.20 24.81 -23.43
N THR A 235 -15.30 24.15 -24.12
CA THR A 235 -15.52 23.40 -25.35
C THR A 235 -15.04 21.97 -25.22
N LYS A 236 -15.20 21.14 -26.24
CA LYS A 236 -14.67 19.76 -26.30
C LYS A 236 -13.13 19.66 -26.17
N HIS A 237 -12.42 20.77 -26.39
CA HIS A 237 -10.95 20.81 -26.32
C HIS A 237 -10.44 21.10 -24.89
N ASP A 238 -11.32 21.55 -23.99
CA ASP A 238 -10.91 21.90 -22.64
C ASP A 238 -10.80 20.68 -21.74
N LYS A 239 -9.71 20.62 -20.97
CA LYS A 239 -9.49 19.60 -19.94
C LYS A 239 -10.12 20.08 -18.64
N VAL A 240 -11.24 19.47 -18.26
CA VAL A 240 -11.93 19.78 -17.01
C VAL A 240 -11.63 18.73 -15.97
N LEU A 241 -11.11 19.18 -14.83
CA LEU A 241 -10.83 18.36 -13.65
C LEU A 241 -11.71 18.84 -12.49
N ILE A 242 -12.41 17.94 -11.85
CA ILE A 242 -13.14 18.18 -10.60
C ILE A 242 -12.45 17.45 -9.45
N GLN A 243 -12.14 18.19 -8.39
CA GLN A 243 -11.55 17.69 -7.16
C GLN A 243 -12.61 17.77 -6.04
N PHE A 244 -13.45 16.76 -5.92
CA PHE A 244 -14.50 16.76 -4.89
C PHE A 244 -13.90 16.79 -3.49
N GLY A 245 -14.12 17.87 -2.75
CA GLY A 245 -13.60 18.04 -1.39
C GLY A 245 -12.16 18.56 -1.32
N GLY A 246 -11.68 19.20 -2.40
CA GLY A 246 -10.37 19.86 -2.46
C GLY A 246 -9.21 18.92 -2.83
N ALA A 247 -8.02 19.50 -2.97
CA ALA A 247 -6.78 18.74 -3.07
C ALA A 247 -6.51 18.05 -1.73
N LYS A 248 -6.33 16.75 -1.74
CA LYS A 248 -5.97 15.99 -0.53
C LYS A 248 -4.49 15.68 -0.51
N LEU A 249 -3.93 15.65 0.69
CA LEU A 249 -2.58 15.17 0.89
C LEU A 249 -2.48 13.72 0.43
N CYS A 250 -1.39 13.40 -0.29
CA CYS A 250 -1.01 12.01 -0.48
C CYS A 250 -0.69 11.35 0.87
N TYR A 251 -0.78 10.06 0.94
CA TYR A 251 -0.43 9.30 2.13
C TYR A 251 1.02 9.61 2.57
N ALA A 252 1.92 9.80 1.62
CA ALA A 252 3.29 10.25 1.86
C ALA A 252 3.39 11.60 2.60
N ALA A 253 2.40 12.48 2.49
CA ALA A 253 2.42 13.78 3.20
C ALA A 253 1.76 13.74 4.58
N LYS A 254 1.23 12.59 5.01
CA LYS A 254 0.47 12.43 6.26
C LYS A 254 1.36 12.63 7.50
N ASN A 255 2.48 11.95 7.53
CA ASN A 255 3.49 12.08 8.58
C ASN A 255 4.84 11.53 8.09
N ARG A 256 5.90 11.77 8.86
CA ARG A 256 7.27 11.38 8.53
C ARG A 256 7.46 9.87 8.32
N SER A 257 6.75 9.04 9.07
CA SER A 257 6.87 7.59 8.98
C SER A 257 6.23 7.07 7.70
N GLU A 258 5.02 7.56 7.38
CA GLU A 258 4.35 7.22 6.13
C GLU A 258 5.12 7.75 4.91
N TYR A 259 5.66 8.97 5.00
CA TYR A 259 6.51 9.50 3.95
C TYR A 259 7.65 8.54 3.60
N TRP A 260 8.35 8.03 4.61
CA TRP A 260 9.42 7.07 4.36
C TRP A 260 8.91 5.76 3.74
N ALA A 261 7.83 5.19 4.27
CA ALA A 261 7.28 3.92 3.75
C ALA A 261 6.81 4.06 2.30
N GLU A 262 6.19 5.17 1.94
CA GLU A 262 5.73 5.47 0.58
C GLU A 262 6.88 5.63 -0.43
N ILE A 263 7.92 6.42 -0.09
CA ILE A 263 9.09 6.56 -0.96
C ILE A 263 9.91 5.27 -1.03
N TYR A 264 9.91 4.46 0.04
CA TYR A 264 10.50 3.14 0.08
C TYR A 264 9.79 2.18 -0.89
N GLN A 265 8.46 2.16 -0.90
CA GLN A 265 7.67 1.40 -1.89
C GLN A 265 7.97 1.87 -3.32
N CYS A 266 7.98 3.18 -3.56
CA CYS A 266 8.34 3.74 -4.87
C CYS A 266 9.74 3.31 -5.31
N TRP A 267 10.70 3.18 -4.38
CA TRP A 267 12.07 2.73 -4.70
C TRP A 267 12.14 1.30 -5.24
N PHE A 268 11.17 0.47 -4.85
CA PHE A 268 11.02 -0.91 -5.33
C PHE A 268 9.92 -1.07 -6.38
N ASP A 269 9.38 0.01 -6.94
CA ASP A 269 8.34 0.04 -7.96
C ASP A 269 7.04 -0.66 -7.53
N THR A 270 6.66 -0.52 -6.26
CA THR A 270 5.52 -1.23 -5.69
C THR A 270 4.56 -0.35 -4.91
N ASN A 271 4.55 0.95 -5.14
CA ASN A 271 3.55 1.82 -4.52
C ASN A 271 2.24 1.83 -5.30
N ARG A 272 1.16 2.16 -4.63
CA ARG A 272 -0.13 2.45 -5.25
C ARG A 272 -0.08 3.75 -6.04
N THR A 273 -1.00 3.92 -6.96
CA THR A 273 -1.06 5.10 -7.79
C THR A 273 -2.49 5.50 -8.12
N MET A 274 -2.74 6.81 -8.20
CA MET A 274 -3.96 7.41 -8.75
C MET A 274 -5.26 7.06 -7.99
N ASP A 275 -5.16 6.75 -6.72
CA ASP A 275 -6.31 6.51 -5.86
C ASP A 275 -6.67 7.70 -4.95
N HIS A 276 -7.40 7.44 -3.86
CA HIS A 276 -7.84 8.46 -2.93
C HIS A 276 -6.71 9.08 -2.11
N ASP A 277 -5.61 8.34 -1.87
CA ASP A 277 -4.48 8.75 -1.05
C ASP A 277 -3.17 8.89 -1.84
N HIS A 278 -3.16 8.51 -3.11
CA HIS A 278 -1.94 8.48 -3.92
C HIS A 278 -2.08 9.29 -5.20
N ASN A 279 -0.98 9.91 -5.61
CA ASN A 279 -0.84 10.55 -6.92
C ASN A 279 -0.34 9.54 -7.97
N HIS A 280 0.33 10.03 -9.01
CA HIS A 280 0.87 9.19 -10.09
C HIS A 280 2.25 8.59 -9.81
N ILE A 281 2.85 8.89 -8.65
CA ILE A 281 4.21 8.45 -8.30
C ILE A 281 4.16 7.07 -7.65
N HIS A 282 4.69 6.06 -8.33
CA HIS A 282 4.68 4.68 -7.87
C HIS A 282 5.95 3.90 -8.23
N THR A 283 6.88 4.51 -8.99
CA THR A 283 8.13 3.88 -9.40
C THR A 283 9.34 4.72 -9.01
N ARG A 284 10.50 4.08 -8.89
CA ARG A 284 11.79 4.76 -8.64
C ARG A 284 12.07 5.86 -9.66
N LYS A 285 11.85 5.57 -10.95
CA LYS A 285 12.08 6.55 -12.02
C LYS A 285 11.23 7.82 -11.86
N GLN A 286 9.99 7.65 -11.42
CA GLN A 286 9.10 8.78 -11.15
C GLN A 286 9.51 9.50 -9.86
N LEU A 287 9.83 8.75 -8.79
CA LEU A 287 10.29 9.31 -7.51
C LEU A 287 11.52 10.21 -7.68
N ILE A 288 12.54 9.75 -8.41
CA ILE A 288 13.77 10.53 -8.67
C ILE A 288 13.46 11.90 -9.28
N LYS A 289 12.48 11.97 -10.17
CA LYS A 289 12.08 13.23 -10.82
C LYS A 289 11.18 14.10 -9.97
N TYR A 290 10.32 13.48 -9.18
CA TYR A 290 9.27 14.15 -8.44
C TYR A 290 9.75 14.63 -7.05
N ASP A 291 10.46 13.77 -6.34
CA ASP A 291 11.02 14.03 -5.01
C ASP A 291 12.49 13.61 -4.95
N PRO A 292 13.39 14.42 -5.51
CA PRO A 292 14.81 14.08 -5.53
C PRO A 292 15.45 14.01 -4.13
N VAL A 293 14.88 14.70 -3.13
CA VAL A 293 15.36 14.64 -1.74
C VAL A 293 15.02 13.29 -1.12
N GLY A 294 13.79 12.85 -1.26
CA GLY A 294 13.37 11.51 -0.83
C GLY A 294 14.07 10.39 -1.57
N ALA A 295 14.23 10.52 -2.89
CA ALA A 295 14.98 9.58 -3.70
C ALA A 295 16.44 9.44 -3.26
N LYS A 296 17.10 10.56 -2.92
CA LYS A 296 18.48 10.54 -2.40
C LYS A 296 18.57 9.84 -1.05
N LEU A 297 17.59 10.03 -0.18
CA LEU A 297 17.55 9.30 1.09
C LEU A 297 17.38 7.79 0.86
N CYS A 298 16.52 7.38 -0.08
CA CYS A 298 16.38 5.96 -0.47
C CYS A 298 17.71 5.41 -1.00
N GLU A 299 18.40 6.12 -1.90
CA GLU A 299 19.69 5.70 -2.44
C GLU A 299 20.74 5.52 -1.32
N ASP A 300 20.75 6.41 -0.34
CA ASP A 300 21.72 6.35 0.76
C ASP A 300 21.46 5.19 1.73
N VAL A 301 20.24 4.74 1.85
CA VAL A 301 19.82 3.59 2.68
C VAL A 301 19.95 2.27 1.93
N LEU A 302 19.56 2.25 0.67
CA LEU A 302 19.37 1.05 -0.14
C LEU A 302 20.44 0.89 -1.25
N GLY A 303 21.13 1.96 -1.60
CA GLY A 303 21.91 2.00 -2.83
C GLY A 303 20.99 2.06 -4.06
N ASN A 304 21.49 1.53 -5.17
CA ASN A 304 20.73 1.42 -6.41
C ASN A 304 20.62 -0.05 -6.84
N PRO A 305 19.90 -0.90 -6.07
CA PRO A 305 19.78 -2.32 -6.39
C PRO A 305 19.06 -2.52 -7.73
N ALA A 306 19.41 -3.59 -8.42
CA ALA A 306 18.72 -3.97 -9.65
C ALA A 306 17.32 -4.57 -9.36
N TRP A 307 17.17 -5.20 -8.21
CA TRP A 307 15.91 -5.83 -7.85
C TRP A 307 14.76 -4.81 -7.71
N ARG A 308 13.62 -5.19 -8.22
CA ARG A 308 12.34 -4.53 -8.08
C ARG A 308 11.32 -5.55 -7.65
N PHE A 309 10.30 -5.09 -6.95
CA PHE A 309 9.16 -5.95 -6.70
C PHE A 309 8.48 -6.31 -8.03
N VAL A 310 8.17 -7.58 -8.18
CA VAL A 310 7.36 -8.09 -9.28
C VAL A 310 6.24 -8.92 -8.66
N SER A 311 5.02 -8.65 -9.06
CA SER A 311 3.83 -9.38 -8.60
C SER A 311 4.03 -10.89 -8.68
N PRO A 312 3.59 -11.67 -7.68
CA PRO A 312 3.55 -13.13 -7.75
C PRO A 312 2.84 -13.64 -8.99
N LYS A 313 1.80 -12.95 -9.44
CA LYS A 313 1.04 -13.28 -10.68
C LYS A 313 1.91 -13.25 -11.92
N LEU A 314 2.88 -12.33 -11.98
CA LEU A 314 3.82 -12.20 -13.11
C LEU A 314 5.03 -13.12 -12.98
N ARG A 315 5.23 -13.73 -11.82
CA ARG A 315 6.29 -14.71 -11.55
C ARG A 315 5.75 -16.14 -11.42
N LYS A 316 4.53 -16.38 -11.84
CA LYS A 316 3.87 -17.70 -11.84
C LYS A 316 4.80 -18.75 -12.48
N GLY A 317 4.96 -19.88 -11.80
CA GLY A 317 5.81 -20.97 -12.26
C GLY A 317 7.31 -20.83 -11.89
N GLN A 318 7.72 -19.74 -11.27
CA GLN A 318 9.11 -19.54 -10.81
C GLN A 318 9.31 -20.06 -9.39
N ALA A 319 10.36 -20.85 -9.17
CA ALA A 319 10.78 -21.33 -7.84
C ALA A 319 9.60 -21.78 -6.96
N HIS A 320 9.42 -21.13 -5.80
CA HIS A 320 8.33 -21.43 -4.86
C HIS A 320 6.93 -21.16 -5.41
N LEU A 321 6.79 -20.38 -6.48
CA LEU A 321 5.50 -20.09 -7.14
C LEU A 321 5.12 -21.12 -8.22
N LYS A 322 5.81 -22.25 -8.30
CA LYS A 322 5.57 -23.27 -9.32
C LYS A 322 4.11 -23.73 -9.39
N ASN A 323 3.47 -23.85 -8.26
CA ASN A 323 2.07 -24.29 -8.14
C ASN A 323 1.09 -23.14 -7.84
N TYR A 324 1.55 -21.89 -8.00
CA TYR A 324 0.71 -20.74 -7.72
C TYR A 324 -0.36 -20.57 -8.79
N ASP A 325 -1.62 -20.62 -8.36
CA ASP A 325 -2.78 -20.29 -9.19
C ASP A 325 -3.65 -19.24 -8.46
N PRO A 326 -3.59 -17.97 -8.88
CA PRO A 326 -4.38 -16.90 -8.24
C PRO A 326 -5.88 -17.04 -8.44
N SER A 327 -6.34 -17.88 -9.40
CA SER A 327 -7.77 -18.12 -9.66
C SER A 327 -8.36 -19.20 -8.77
N SER A 328 -7.53 -20.07 -8.17
CA SER A 328 -7.97 -21.20 -7.37
C SER A 328 -8.48 -20.83 -5.98
N LEU A 329 -8.22 -19.59 -5.53
CA LEU A 329 -8.55 -19.16 -4.19
C LEU A 329 -9.88 -18.43 -4.15
N LYS A 330 -10.74 -18.92 -3.27
CA LYS A 330 -12.00 -18.26 -2.97
C LYS A 330 -11.72 -16.88 -2.39
N VAL A 331 -12.50 -15.90 -2.83
CA VAL A 331 -12.58 -14.60 -2.16
C VAL A 331 -12.79 -14.86 -0.67
N THR A 332 -11.99 -14.21 0.17
CA THR A 332 -12.17 -14.29 1.62
C THR A 332 -13.59 -13.87 1.96
N GLU A 333 -14.42 -14.83 2.25
CA GLU A 333 -15.76 -14.58 2.76
C GLU A 333 -15.68 -14.38 4.27
N LEU A 334 -15.38 -13.16 4.70
CA LEU A 334 -15.55 -12.74 6.09
C LEU A 334 -17.01 -12.29 6.26
N PRO A 335 -17.94 -13.15 6.72
CA PRO A 335 -19.39 -12.97 6.48
C PRO A 335 -19.97 -11.68 7.03
N HIS A 336 -19.34 -11.10 8.08
CA HIS A 336 -19.82 -9.88 8.72
C HIS A 336 -19.10 -8.62 8.24
N ILE A 337 -17.88 -8.77 7.74
CA ILE A 337 -17.09 -7.67 7.19
C ILE A 337 -17.57 -7.31 5.79
N GLN A 338 -18.04 -8.28 5.03
CA GLN A 338 -18.46 -8.10 3.66
C GLN A 338 -19.45 -6.96 3.50
N LYS A 339 -20.48 -6.84 4.33
CA LYS A 339 -21.51 -5.84 4.11
C LYS A 339 -21.05 -4.41 4.42
N ALA A 340 -20.28 -4.20 5.47
CA ALA A 340 -19.73 -2.88 5.81
C ALA A 340 -18.52 -2.53 4.96
N ALA A 341 -17.68 -3.53 4.61
CA ALA A 341 -16.53 -3.34 3.75
C ALA A 341 -16.90 -3.37 2.25
N TYR A 342 -17.91 -4.13 1.83
CA TYR A 342 -18.38 -4.12 0.44
C TYR A 342 -19.09 -2.82 0.08
N ASP A 343 -19.89 -2.24 0.96
CA ASP A 343 -20.48 -0.93 0.70
C ASP A 343 -19.39 0.16 0.56
N TYR A 344 -18.27 0.03 1.25
CA TYR A 344 -17.11 0.92 1.12
C TYR A 344 -16.16 0.45 0.01
N TYR A 345 -15.88 -0.85 -0.11
CA TYR A 345 -14.93 -1.44 -1.04
C TYR A 345 -15.49 -1.56 -2.46
N ASP A 346 -16.73 -2.02 -2.64
CA ASP A 346 -17.37 -2.14 -3.95
C ASP A 346 -17.80 -0.78 -4.51
N THR A 347 -18.27 0.12 -3.66
CA THR A 347 -18.64 1.47 -4.10
C THR A 347 -17.41 2.33 -4.37
N TYR A 348 -16.32 2.07 -3.71
CA TYR A 348 -15.12 2.93 -3.76
C TYR A 348 -13.91 2.28 -4.43
N TRP A 349 -13.58 1.01 -4.13
CA TRP A 349 -12.29 0.43 -4.44
C TRP A 349 -12.27 -0.50 -5.67
N LYS A 350 -13.03 -1.56 -5.68
CA LYS A 350 -12.93 -2.63 -6.67
C LYS A 350 -13.15 -2.13 -8.11
N GLY A 351 -14.21 -1.40 -8.34
CA GLY A 351 -14.47 -0.82 -9.65
C GLY A 351 -13.64 0.44 -9.95
N TYR A 352 -13.18 1.15 -8.93
CA TYR A 352 -12.39 2.37 -9.06
C TYR A 352 -10.94 2.07 -9.46
N TRP A 353 -10.30 1.11 -8.82
CA TRP A 353 -8.95 0.65 -9.14
C TRP A 353 -8.86 0.15 -10.57
N GLN A 354 -9.72 -0.80 -10.94
CA GLN A 354 -9.73 -1.35 -12.29
C GLN A 354 -9.92 -0.24 -13.33
N ARG A 355 -10.88 0.64 -13.11
CA ARG A 355 -11.11 1.78 -14.03
C ARG A 355 -9.94 2.76 -14.11
N LEU A 356 -9.21 2.97 -13.03
CA LEU A 356 -8.02 3.83 -13.05
C LEU A 356 -6.87 3.18 -13.79
N TYR A 357 -6.62 1.89 -13.57
CA TYR A 357 -5.61 1.15 -14.30
C TYR A 357 -5.93 1.08 -15.79
N ASP A 358 -7.15 0.77 -16.16
CA ASP A 358 -7.61 0.72 -17.54
C ASP A 358 -7.49 2.11 -18.21
N LYS A 359 -7.81 3.17 -17.47
CA LYS A 359 -7.79 4.53 -17.99
C LYS A 359 -6.39 5.11 -18.18
N HIS A 360 -5.46 4.76 -17.31
CA HIS A 360 -4.14 5.37 -17.27
C HIS A 360 -3.02 4.46 -17.79
N GLY A 361 -3.38 3.25 -18.25
CA GLY A 361 -2.42 2.27 -18.77
C GLY A 361 -1.36 1.91 -17.72
N VAL A 362 -1.72 1.96 -16.44
CA VAL A 362 -0.83 1.56 -15.35
C VAL A 362 -0.88 0.04 -15.27
N HIS A 363 -0.38 -0.60 -16.32
CA HIS A 363 -0.07 -2.01 -16.25
C HIS A 363 1.34 -2.12 -15.68
N ARG A 364 1.45 -2.80 -14.57
CA ARG A 364 2.77 -3.26 -14.14
C ARG A 364 3.19 -4.38 -15.09
N PRO A 365 4.40 -4.30 -15.61
CA PRO A 365 4.94 -5.37 -16.44
C PRO A 365 5.03 -6.68 -15.66
#